data_66c3988ffb5e8f281b04c679894de3c7
#
_entry.id   66c3988ffb5e8f281b04c679894de3c7
#
_cell.length_a   1.000
_cell.length_b   1.000
_cell.length_c   1.000
_cell.angle_alpha   90.00
_cell.angle_beta   90.00
_cell.angle_gamma   90.00
#
_symmetry.space_group_name_H-M   'P 1'
#
loop_
_entity.id
_entity.type
_entity.pdbx_description
1 polymer ?
#
loop_
_entity_poly.entity_id
_entity_poly.type
_entity_poly.pdbx_seq_one_letter_code
_entity_poly.pdbx_strand_id
1 'polypeptide(L)'
;MSCGPVDMNRTTNPTNAPAADSEQPGIMSRRGFLAGSLVATVASTALGQSRDYGQNASPVRYPDSDLLVLDKRFAKYKIGNAAIQRLCTGMLWAEGPAWHSGGRYLIWSDIPNDTRRRWLAEDGHISDFSHPSNNSNGNTFDWEGRLVSCEHATRRVVRFEHNGAITVLADNWQGKPLNSPNDIVVHPDGGVWFSDPGYGSMGNYEGNKGELKIKEAFYRIDPKTAKMEMVNDTASEPNGLCFSPDYKKLYLCDTGEPRNITVWDVVDGKRLANGREFVATQQKMKDGSFSGVADGIRADLDGNIWAGMGWVGEGYDGVHVYAPDGQRIGQILLPEICANICFGGLKRNRLFMAASQSLYAVYVEAHGAHIC
;
A
#
# COMPACT_ATOMS: atom_id res chain seq x y z
N MET A 1 -34.14 23.36 -24.99
CA MET A 1 -35.45 22.73 -24.90
C MET A 1 -35.60 22.22 -23.48
N SER A 2 -36.55 22.82 -22.80
CA SER A 2 -36.88 22.65 -21.38
C SER A 2 -37.81 21.45 -21.23
N CYS A 3 -37.60 20.64 -20.19
CA CYS A 3 -38.65 19.84 -19.59
C CYS A 3 -38.49 19.84 -18.08
N GLY A 4 -39.47 20.42 -17.45
CA GLY A 4 -39.58 20.60 -16.00
C GLY A 4 -40.22 19.38 -15.28
N PRO A 5 -40.46 19.50 -13.95
CA PRO A 5 -40.64 18.39 -13.02
C PRO A 5 -42.09 17.93 -12.92
N VAL A 6 -42.28 16.65 -12.55
CA VAL A 6 -43.59 16.11 -12.18
C VAL A 6 -43.62 15.84 -10.69
N ASP A 7 -44.49 16.57 -10.01
CA ASP A 7 -44.94 16.45 -8.64
C ASP A 7 -46.13 15.47 -8.59
N MET A 8 -46.18 14.54 -7.64
CA MET A 8 -47.44 13.90 -7.20
C MET A 8 -47.41 13.46 -5.76
N ASN A 9 -48.00 14.30 -4.98
CA ASN A 9 -48.57 14.06 -3.65
C ASN A 9 -49.84 13.18 -3.77
N ARG A 10 -49.99 12.16 -2.95
CA ARG A 10 -51.30 11.80 -2.41
C ARG A 10 -51.22 10.98 -1.11
N THR A 11 -51.71 11.59 -0.11
CA THR A 11 -52.19 11.13 1.22
C THR A 11 -53.25 10.01 1.15
N THR A 12 -53.24 9.09 2.12
CA THR A 12 -54.42 8.72 2.93
C THR A 12 -54.06 7.82 4.12
N ASN A 13 -54.35 8.25 5.30
CA ASN A 13 -54.68 7.51 6.54
C ASN A 13 -56.21 7.34 6.56
N PRO A 14 -56.92 6.63 7.47
CA PRO A 14 -56.57 6.07 8.78
C PRO A 14 -57.31 4.76 9.19
N THR A 15 -57.22 4.46 10.50
CA THR A 15 -58.15 3.66 11.40
C THR A 15 -57.72 2.22 11.67
N ASN A 16 -57.72 1.65 12.86
CA ASN A 16 -58.38 1.84 14.17
C ASN A 16 -57.68 0.93 15.19
N ALA A 17 -57.62 1.38 16.43
CA ALA A 17 -57.34 0.55 17.62
C ALA A 17 -58.62 -0.20 18.07
N PRO A 18 -58.52 -1.18 18.99
CA PRO A 18 -58.99 -0.86 20.31
C PRO A 18 -58.13 -1.36 21.49
N ALA A 19 -58.47 -0.74 22.62
CA ALA A 19 -57.83 -0.72 23.91
C ALA A 19 -58.36 -1.78 24.91
N ALA A 20 -57.72 -1.74 26.07
CA ALA A 20 -58.10 -2.20 27.42
C ALA A 20 -57.68 -3.66 27.74
N ASP A 21 -56.99 -3.93 28.85
CA ASP A 21 -57.51 -3.66 30.21
C ASP A 21 -56.38 -3.65 31.26
N SER A 22 -56.65 -2.88 32.27
CA SER A 22 -56.00 -2.60 33.53
C SER A 22 -55.89 -3.77 34.48
N GLU A 23 -54.85 -3.87 35.29
CA GLU A 23 -54.93 -4.15 36.74
C GLU A 23 -53.58 -3.84 37.45
N GLN A 24 -53.65 -2.94 38.43
CA GLN A 24 -52.79 -2.78 39.61
C GLN A 24 -53.66 -3.03 40.84
N PRO A 25 -53.16 -3.08 42.10
CA PRO A 25 -51.76 -3.18 42.63
C PRO A 25 -51.64 -4.22 43.78
N GLY A 26 -50.42 -4.49 44.20
CA GLY A 26 -50.15 -5.23 45.45
C GLY A 26 -48.92 -4.72 46.17
N ILE A 27 -49.16 -4.01 47.30
CA ILE A 27 -48.15 -3.51 48.24
C ILE A 27 -47.85 -4.57 49.30
N MET A 28 -46.60 -4.75 49.69
CA MET A 28 -46.00 -5.10 50.99
C MET A 28 -44.71 -5.95 50.74
N SER A 29 -43.57 -5.83 51.43
CA SER A 29 -43.20 -5.27 52.72
C SER A 29 -41.66 -5.30 52.81
N ARG A 30 -41.15 -4.38 53.61
CA ARG A 30 -39.70 -4.26 53.95
C ARG A 30 -39.27 -5.46 54.84
N ARG A 31 -38.10 -6.04 54.53
CA ARG A 31 -36.96 -6.36 55.43
C ARG A 31 -36.09 -7.44 54.80
N GLY A 32 -34.78 -7.16 54.77
CA GLY A 32 -33.74 -8.15 54.46
C GLY A 32 -32.48 -7.52 53.86
N PHE A 33 -31.71 -6.83 54.72
CA PHE A 33 -30.35 -6.44 54.41
C PHE A 33 -29.48 -7.70 54.37
N LEU A 34 -28.91 -8.04 53.24
CA LEU A 34 -27.65 -8.81 53.16
C LEU A 34 -26.83 -8.33 52.00
N ALA A 35 -25.68 -7.75 52.34
CA ALA A 35 -24.67 -7.31 51.44
C ALA A 35 -24.10 -8.51 50.67
N GLY A 36 -24.29 -8.51 49.39
CA GLY A 36 -23.54 -9.34 48.45
C GLY A 36 -23.00 -8.43 47.37
N SER A 37 -21.72 -8.02 47.51
CA SER A 37 -21.03 -7.30 46.47
C SER A 37 -20.85 -8.19 45.24
N LEU A 38 -21.81 -8.15 44.33
CA LEU A 38 -21.56 -8.62 42.97
C LEU A 38 -20.66 -7.58 42.27
N VAL A 39 -19.38 -7.86 42.22
CA VAL A 39 -18.51 -7.24 41.25
C VAL A 39 -18.95 -7.77 39.88
N ALA A 40 -19.87 -7.06 39.25
CA ALA A 40 -20.11 -7.23 37.83
C ALA A 40 -18.86 -6.74 37.07
N THR A 41 -17.99 -7.67 36.76
CA THR A 41 -16.95 -7.45 35.78
C THR A 41 -17.67 -7.21 34.44
N VAL A 42 -17.93 -5.95 34.13
CA VAL A 42 -18.30 -5.54 32.79
C VAL A 42 -17.05 -5.78 31.93
N ALA A 43 -16.94 -6.99 31.38
CA ALA A 43 -16.12 -7.20 30.20
C ALA A 43 -16.78 -6.39 29.09
N SER A 44 -16.44 -5.12 28.97
CA SER A 44 -16.69 -4.37 27.77
C SER A 44 -15.86 -5.07 26.70
N THR A 45 -16.50 -5.94 25.92
CA THR A 45 -16.05 -6.21 24.58
C THR A 45 -16.09 -4.88 23.86
N ALA A 46 -14.97 -4.16 23.89
CA ALA A 46 -14.72 -3.11 22.95
C ALA A 46 -14.67 -3.80 21.57
N LEU A 47 -15.83 -3.87 20.92
CA LEU A 47 -15.88 -3.96 19.48
C LEU A 47 -15.06 -2.76 19.01
N GLY A 48 -13.89 -3.01 18.47
CA GLY A 48 -12.98 -1.97 18.04
C GLY A 48 -13.72 -1.06 17.06
N GLN A 49 -14.07 0.14 17.52
CA GLN A 49 -14.52 1.17 16.59
C GLN A 49 -13.37 1.40 15.63
N SER A 50 -13.61 1.13 14.36
CA SER A 50 -12.65 1.47 13.32
C SER A 50 -12.28 2.94 13.48
N ARG A 51 -10.98 3.24 13.54
CA ARG A 51 -10.46 4.59 13.70
C ARG A 51 -11.00 5.49 12.60
N ASP A 52 -11.59 6.61 13.00
CA ASP A 52 -12.00 7.65 12.07
C ASP A 52 -10.76 8.48 11.65
N TYR A 53 -10.58 8.64 10.34
CA TYR A 53 -9.53 9.45 9.73
C TYR A 53 -10.09 10.71 9.05
N GLY A 54 -11.37 11.03 9.24
CA GLY A 54 -12.01 12.21 8.66
C GLY A 54 -11.42 13.52 9.17
N GLN A 55 -11.69 14.63 8.47
CA GLN A 55 -11.19 15.95 8.82
C GLN A 55 -11.62 16.41 10.22
N ASN A 56 -12.78 15.96 10.68
CA ASN A 56 -13.35 16.27 12.00
C ASN A 56 -13.21 15.10 12.99
N ALA A 57 -12.36 14.11 12.69
CA ALA A 57 -12.11 12.99 13.59
C ALA A 57 -11.53 13.48 14.93
N SER A 58 -11.85 12.76 16.00
CA SER A 58 -11.25 13.02 17.30
C SER A 58 -9.73 12.89 17.25
N PRO A 59 -8.97 13.75 17.94
CA PRO A 59 -7.53 13.65 18.01
C PRO A 59 -7.07 12.29 18.53
N VAL A 60 -6.01 11.76 17.94
CA VAL A 60 -5.40 10.50 18.39
C VAL A 60 -4.61 10.75 19.67
N ARG A 61 -4.79 9.85 20.63
CA ARG A 61 -3.97 9.87 21.85
C ARG A 61 -2.57 9.38 21.53
N TYR A 62 -1.55 10.15 21.94
CA TYR A 62 -0.16 9.75 21.80
C TYR A 62 0.32 8.85 22.96
N PRO A 63 1.26 7.93 22.68
CA PRO A 63 1.76 7.54 21.36
C PRO A 63 0.68 6.82 20.55
N ASP A 64 0.70 6.94 19.22
CA ASP A 64 -0.27 6.29 18.34
C ASP A 64 -0.28 4.77 18.57
N SER A 65 -1.46 4.21 18.89
CA SER A 65 -1.66 2.80 19.21
C SER A 65 -1.47 1.87 18.01
N ASP A 66 -1.66 2.40 16.80
CA ASP A 66 -1.58 1.61 15.57
C ASP A 66 -0.13 1.46 15.04
N LEU A 67 0.84 2.10 15.72
CA LEU A 67 2.28 1.83 15.54
C LEU A 67 2.73 0.82 16.60
N LEU A 68 2.84 -0.45 16.21
CA LEU A 68 3.15 -1.55 17.12
C LEU A 68 4.65 -1.81 17.19
N VAL A 69 5.18 -1.85 18.41
CA VAL A 69 6.54 -2.30 18.71
C VAL A 69 6.47 -3.78 19.04
N LEU A 70 6.87 -4.64 18.12
CA LEU A 70 6.85 -6.10 18.28
C LEU A 70 8.20 -6.62 18.85
N ASP A 71 9.28 -5.91 18.57
CA ASP A 71 10.62 -6.17 19.10
C ASP A 71 11.24 -4.83 19.52
N LYS A 72 12.07 -4.84 20.57
CA LYS A 72 12.76 -3.64 21.11
C LYS A 72 13.57 -2.87 20.05
N ARG A 73 14.02 -3.54 18.99
CA ARG A 73 14.75 -2.92 17.87
C ARG A 73 13.89 -1.89 17.12
N PHE A 74 12.58 -2.06 17.09
CA PHE A 74 11.67 -1.12 16.45
C PHE A 74 11.39 0.12 17.29
N ALA A 75 11.56 0.07 18.63
CA ALA A 75 11.20 1.16 19.53
C ALA A 75 11.85 2.50 19.16
N LYS A 76 13.07 2.48 18.62
CA LYS A 76 13.81 3.67 18.19
C LYS A 76 13.20 4.38 16.96
N TYR A 77 12.37 3.69 16.18
CA TYR A 77 11.74 4.26 14.98
C TYR A 77 10.37 4.87 15.26
N LYS A 78 9.72 4.48 16.37
CA LYS A 78 8.42 5.02 16.78
C LYS A 78 8.57 6.39 17.42
N ILE A 79 8.06 7.43 16.76
CA ILE A 79 8.01 8.78 17.32
C ILE A 79 6.81 8.87 18.27
N GLY A 80 7.05 9.29 19.53
CA GLY A 80 6.04 9.29 20.58
C GLY A 80 4.87 10.27 20.35
N ASN A 81 5.08 11.32 19.57
CA ASN A 81 4.10 12.37 19.26
C ASN A 81 3.79 12.50 17.76
N ALA A 82 3.98 11.43 17.00
CA ALA A 82 3.55 11.34 15.62
C ALA A 82 2.36 10.36 15.48
N ALA A 83 1.38 10.74 14.69
CA ALA A 83 0.22 9.91 14.37
C ALA A 83 0.16 9.60 12.88
N ILE A 84 -0.48 8.49 12.55
CA ILE A 84 -0.86 8.17 11.17
C ILE A 84 -1.89 9.20 10.71
N GLN A 85 -1.65 9.78 9.56
CA GLN A 85 -2.52 10.76 8.92
C GLN A 85 -3.05 10.19 7.62
N ARG A 86 -4.35 10.25 7.37
CA ARG A 86 -4.91 10.05 6.03
C ARG A 86 -4.86 11.39 5.28
N LEU A 87 -4.02 11.48 4.26
CA LEU A 87 -3.85 12.69 3.48
C LEU A 87 -5.00 12.90 2.49
N CYS A 88 -5.50 11.82 1.91
CA CYS A 88 -6.69 11.83 1.06
C CYS A 88 -7.31 10.43 0.96
N THR A 89 -8.51 10.39 0.39
CA THR A 89 -9.29 9.19 0.07
C THR A 89 -10.07 9.41 -1.23
N GLY A 90 -10.73 8.37 -1.72
CA GLY A 90 -11.58 8.43 -2.91
C GLY A 90 -10.90 7.88 -4.17
N MET A 91 -9.77 7.20 -4.03
CA MET A 91 -9.19 6.39 -5.10
C MET A 91 -9.93 5.05 -5.24
N LEU A 92 -9.73 4.38 -6.36
CA LEU A 92 -10.21 3.02 -6.56
C LEU A 92 -9.15 1.98 -6.17
N TRP A 93 -7.88 2.23 -6.53
CA TRP A 93 -6.73 1.45 -6.08
C TRP A 93 -5.46 2.30 -6.12
N ALA A 94 -5.02 2.75 -4.95
CA ALA A 94 -3.85 3.59 -4.79
C ALA A 94 -2.57 2.76 -4.78
N GLU A 95 -1.61 3.09 -5.66
CA GLU A 95 -0.39 2.35 -5.89
C GLU A 95 0.82 3.24 -6.23
N GLY A 96 2.00 2.63 -6.25
CA GLY A 96 3.24 3.16 -6.78
C GLY A 96 3.64 4.55 -6.28
N PRO A 97 3.68 4.81 -4.96
CA PRO A 97 4.06 6.11 -4.44
C PRO A 97 5.55 6.37 -4.65
N ALA A 98 5.90 7.55 -5.15
CA ALA A 98 7.26 8.01 -5.36
C ALA A 98 7.46 9.45 -4.90
N TRP A 99 8.53 9.70 -4.15
CA TRP A 99 8.87 11.02 -3.62
C TRP A 99 9.92 11.73 -4.45
N HIS A 100 9.58 12.92 -4.97
CA HIS A 100 10.53 13.79 -5.65
C HIS A 100 11.18 14.77 -4.66
N SER A 101 12.42 14.51 -4.26
CA SER A 101 13.11 15.28 -3.22
C SER A 101 13.36 16.75 -3.61
N GLY A 102 13.74 17.02 -4.86
CA GLY A 102 13.98 18.39 -5.35
C GLY A 102 12.71 19.22 -5.45
N GLY A 103 11.62 18.64 -5.94
CA GLY A 103 10.33 19.31 -6.09
C GLY A 103 9.45 19.21 -4.82
N ARG A 104 9.86 18.43 -3.82
CA ARG A 104 9.13 18.23 -2.55
C ARG A 104 7.67 17.85 -2.74
N TYR A 105 7.43 16.86 -3.62
CA TYR A 105 6.10 16.34 -3.87
C TYR A 105 6.11 14.81 -3.95
N LEU A 106 4.97 14.22 -3.65
CA LEU A 106 4.68 12.81 -3.87
C LEU A 106 3.88 12.64 -5.15
N ILE A 107 4.21 11.62 -5.92
CA ILE A 107 3.35 11.08 -6.99
C ILE A 107 2.90 9.69 -6.58
N TRP A 108 1.69 9.31 -6.94
CA TRP A 108 1.18 7.94 -6.84
C TRP A 108 0.14 7.69 -7.93
N SER A 109 -0.14 6.43 -8.18
CA SER A 109 -1.11 5.98 -9.17
C SER A 109 -2.46 5.68 -8.51
N ASP A 110 -3.53 6.03 -9.19
CA ASP A 110 -4.89 5.55 -8.96
C ASP A 110 -5.24 4.73 -10.21
N ILE A 111 -4.89 3.44 -10.18
CA ILE A 111 -4.79 2.60 -11.37
C ILE A 111 -6.10 2.53 -12.15
N PRO A 112 -7.25 2.14 -11.52
CA PRO A 112 -8.49 1.99 -12.29
C PRO A 112 -9.07 3.32 -12.77
N ASN A 113 -8.76 4.42 -12.08
CA ASN A 113 -9.14 5.77 -12.51
C ASN A 113 -8.21 6.33 -13.60
N ASP A 114 -7.22 5.56 -14.05
CA ASP A 114 -6.27 5.94 -15.08
C ASP A 114 -5.58 7.29 -14.81
N THR A 115 -5.24 7.54 -13.53
CA THR A 115 -4.75 8.84 -13.08
C THR A 115 -3.48 8.68 -12.23
N ARG A 116 -2.44 9.47 -12.52
CA ARG A 116 -1.38 9.75 -11.55
C ARG A 116 -1.76 10.98 -10.76
N ARG A 117 -1.70 10.87 -9.44
CA ARG A 117 -1.97 11.94 -8.50
C ARG A 117 -0.67 12.56 -8.01
N ARG A 118 -0.76 13.80 -7.53
CA ARG A 118 0.36 14.51 -6.90
C ARG A 118 -0.10 15.19 -5.61
N TRP A 119 0.69 15.05 -4.56
CA TRP A 119 0.56 15.79 -3.31
C TRP A 119 1.77 16.69 -3.11
N LEU A 120 1.58 17.98 -2.83
CA LEU A 120 2.62 18.96 -2.58
C LEU A 120 2.90 19.04 -1.07
N ALA A 121 4.18 18.95 -0.67
CA ALA A 121 4.55 19.07 0.75
C ALA A 121 4.43 20.48 1.31
N GLU A 122 4.36 21.49 0.46
CA GLU A 122 4.36 22.90 0.84
C GLU A 122 3.03 23.31 1.46
N ASP A 123 1.93 22.89 0.88
CA ASP A 123 0.57 23.30 1.28
C ASP A 123 -0.42 22.12 1.44
N GLY A 124 0.03 20.89 1.15
CA GLY A 124 -0.81 19.70 1.17
C GLY A 124 -1.77 19.57 -0.01
N HIS A 125 -1.62 20.43 -1.04
CA HIS A 125 -2.50 20.42 -2.21
C HIS A 125 -2.37 19.12 -2.98
N ILE A 126 -3.52 18.56 -3.39
CA ILE A 126 -3.61 17.35 -4.22
C ILE A 126 -4.16 17.74 -5.58
N SER A 127 -3.51 17.25 -6.62
CA SER A 127 -3.91 17.47 -8.01
C SER A 127 -3.65 16.21 -8.84
N ASP A 128 -4.27 16.14 -9.99
CA ASP A 128 -3.90 15.17 -11.00
C ASP A 128 -2.56 15.60 -11.63
N PHE A 129 -1.61 14.69 -11.64
CA PHE A 129 -0.32 14.89 -12.31
C PHE A 129 -0.43 14.56 -13.80
N SER A 130 -1.12 13.46 -14.12
CA SER A 130 -1.46 13.09 -15.51
C SER A 130 -2.73 12.25 -15.57
N HIS A 131 -3.55 12.53 -16.58
CA HIS A 131 -4.73 11.77 -16.99
C HIS A 131 -4.91 11.91 -18.51
N PRO A 132 -4.95 10.83 -19.30
CA PRO A 132 -4.76 9.43 -18.87
C PRO A 132 -3.33 9.15 -18.39
N SER A 133 -3.18 8.13 -17.55
CA SER A 133 -1.90 7.63 -17.07
C SER A 133 -1.50 6.30 -17.72
N ASN A 134 -2.34 5.75 -18.59
CA ASN A 134 -2.28 4.40 -19.16
C ASN A 134 -2.33 3.30 -18.07
N ASN A 135 -3.21 3.49 -17.07
CA ASN A 135 -3.30 2.63 -15.89
C ASN A 135 -1.91 2.42 -15.26
N SER A 136 -1.23 3.54 -14.98
CA SER A 136 0.10 3.46 -14.36
C SER A 136 0.02 2.77 -13.00
N ASN A 137 1.05 1.98 -12.66
CA ASN A 137 1.21 1.35 -11.35
C ASN A 137 2.45 1.92 -10.65
N GLY A 138 3.56 1.19 -10.60
CA GLY A 138 4.79 1.61 -9.94
C GLY A 138 5.41 2.84 -10.56
N ASN A 139 5.88 3.74 -9.70
CA ASN A 139 6.62 4.94 -10.08
C ASN A 139 7.90 5.03 -9.27
N THR A 140 8.92 5.64 -9.85
CA THR A 140 10.16 6.03 -9.17
C THR A 140 10.77 7.23 -9.86
N PHE A 141 11.76 7.85 -9.25
CA PHE A 141 12.58 8.86 -9.91
C PHE A 141 13.97 8.32 -10.16
N ASP A 142 14.54 8.64 -11.33
CA ASP A 142 15.93 8.32 -11.59
C ASP A 142 16.89 9.34 -10.93
N TRP A 143 18.18 9.11 -11.06
CA TRP A 143 19.21 9.96 -10.46
C TRP A 143 19.27 11.39 -11.02
N GLU A 144 18.61 11.62 -12.16
CA GLU A 144 18.45 12.94 -12.78
C GLU A 144 17.11 13.60 -12.39
N GLY A 145 16.29 12.94 -11.53
CA GLY A 145 14.99 13.44 -11.09
C GLY A 145 13.89 13.27 -12.14
N ARG A 146 14.07 12.41 -13.13
CA ARG A 146 13.04 12.10 -14.14
C ARG A 146 12.13 11.00 -13.61
N LEU A 147 10.83 11.17 -13.80
CA LEU A 147 9.87 10.14 -13.46
C LEU A 147 10.04 8.92 -14.37
N VAL A 148 10.15 7.74 -13.76
CA VAL A 148 10.11 6.44 -14.44
C VAL A 148 8.87 5.71 -13.93
N SER A 149 8.07 5.13 -14.84
CA SER A 149 6.76 4.57 -14.51
C SER A 149 6.46 3.30 -15.27
N CYS A 150 5.79 2.38 -14.61
CA CYS A 150 5.17 1.21 -15.19
C CYS A 150 3.75 1.54 -15.64
N GLU A 151 3.37 1.12 -16.85
CA GLU A 151 2.05 1.33 -17.42
C GLU A 151 1.40 -0.01 -17.80
N HIS A 152 0.27 -0.34 -17.19
CA HIS A 152 -0.45 -1.59 -17.42
C HIS A 152 -1.13 -1.62 -18.79
N ALA A 153 -1.90 -0.58 -19.13
CA ALA A 153 -2.70 -0.57 -20.35
C ALA A 153 -1.88 -0.62 -21.62
N THR A 154 -0.70 0.02 -21.60
CA THR A 154 0.23 0.05 -22.74
C THR A 154 1.34 -0.99 -22.63
N ARG A 155 1.38 -1.76 -21.52
CA ARG A 155 2.35 -2.84 -21.28
C ARG A 155 3.79 -2.39 -21.47
N ARG A 156 4.15 -1.27 -20.86
CA ARG A 156 5.47 -0.66 -21.05
C ARG A 156 6.03 0.02 -19.79
N VAL A 157 7.34 0.19 -19.78
CA VAL A 157 8.05 1.04 -18.84
C VAL A 157 8.46 2.31 -19.58
N VAL A 158 8.16 3.46 -19.00
CA VAL A 158 8.42 4.77 -19.62
C VAL A 158 9.20 5.69 -18.70
N ARG A 159 9.89 6.67 -19.29
CA ARG A 159 10.53 7.76 -18.57
C ARG A 159 10.06 9.10 -19.13
N PHE A 160 9.71 10.00 -18.22
CA PHE A 160 9.31 11.37 -18.53
C PHE A 160 10.55 12.25 -18.54
N GLU A 161 10.91 12.77 -19.70
CA GLU A 161 12.09 13.62 -19.88
C GLU A 161 11.80 15.06 -19.41
N HIS A 162 12.85 15.80 -19.04
CA HIS A 162 12.72 17.19 -18.58
C HIS A 162 12.11 18.14 -19.62
N ASN A 163 12.19 17.80 -20.91
CA ASN A 163 11.56 18.58 -21.99
C ASN A 163 10.10 18.21 -22.26
N GLY A 164 9.52 17.34 -21.43
CA GLY A 164 8.13 16.86 -21.55
C GLY A 164 7.93 15.68 -22.51
N ALA A 165 8.99 15.19 -23.18
CA ALA A 165 8.90 13.97 -23.98
C ALA A 165 8.76 12.73 -23.10
N ILE A 166 8.18 11.67 -23.64
CA ILE A 166 8.09 10.36 -23.01
C ILE A 166 8.98 9.40 -23.80
N THR A 167 9.96 8.83 -23.12
CA THR A 167 10.82 7.77 -23.66
C THR A 167 10.31 6.41 -23.22
N VAL A 168 10.01 5.52 -24.17
CA VAL A 168 9.72 4.11 -23.88
C VAL A 168 11.05 3.41 -23.59
N LEU A 169 11.21 2.92 -22.36
CA LEU A 169 12.39 2.18 -21.93
C LEU A 169 12.29 0.69 -22.25
N ALA A 170 11.08 0.12 -22.13
CA ALA A 170 10.79 -1.26 -22.50
C ALA A 170 9.29 -1.42 -22.81
N ASP A 171 8.95 -2.20 -23.82
CA ASP A 171 7.60 -2.58 -24.20
C ASP A 171 7.50 -4.04 -24.65
N ASN A 172 8.63 -4.72 -24.80
CA ASN A 172 8.67 -6.12 -25.24
C ASN A 172 9.87 -6.87 -24.68
N TRP A 173 9.74 -8.19 -24.59
CA TRP A 173 10.82 -9.14 -24.34
C TRP A 173 10.91 -10.16 -25.47
N GLN A 174 12.04 -10.21 -26.16
CA GLN A 174 12.27 -11.12 -27.29
C GLN A 174 11.18 -11.03 -28.37
N GLY A 175 10.72 -9.80 -28.68
CA GLY A 175 9.69 -9.53 -29.68
C GLY A 175 8.25 -9.81 -29.26
N LYS A 176 8.00 -10.19 -27.99
CA LYS A 176 6.66 -10.34 -27.43
C LYS A 176 6.36 -9.20 -26.46
N PRO A 177 5.13 -8.68 -26.40
CA PRO A 177 4.78 -7.62 -25.46
C PRO A 177 5.00 -8.05 -24.03
N LEU A 178 5.33 -7.09 -23.15
CA LEU A 178 5.34 -7.27 -21.71
C LEU A 178 3.95 -7.67 -21.21
N ASN A 179 3.87 -8.23 -20.00
CA ASN A 179 2.60 -8.64 -19.40
C ASN A 179 1.81 -7.43 -18.85
N SER A 180 2.29 -6.84 -17.79
CA SER A 180 1.82 -5.58 -17.21
C SER A 180 2.83 -5.12 -16.16
N PRO A 181 3.88 -4.36 -16.55
CA PRO A 181 4.91 -3.89 -15.63
C PRO A 181 4.30 -3.26 -14.38
N ASN A 182 4.80 -3.67 -13.19
CA ASN A 182 4.17 -3.36 -11.91
C ASN A 182 5.02 -2.42 -11.03
N ASP A 183 5.97 -2.91 -10.23
CA ASP A 183 6.81 -2.04 -9.38
C ASP A 183 8.21 -1.84 -9.99
N ILE A 184 8.91 -0.77 -9.57
CA ILE A 184 10.09 -0.28 -10.26
C ILE A 184 11.06 0.42 -9.32
N VAL A 185 12.36 0.18 -9.50
CA VAL A 185 13.45 0.86 -8.78
C VAL A 185 14.62 1.16 -9.71
N VAL A 186 15.46 2.13 -9.33
CA VAL A 186 16.66 2.50 -10.10
C VAL A 186 17.91 2.23 -9.29
N HIS A 187 18.84 1.47 -9.87
CA HIS A 187 20.16 1.18 -9.30
C HIS A 187 21.12 2.38 -9.51
N PRO A 188 22.18 2.58 -8.68
CA PRO A 188 23.14 3.69 -8.84
C PRO A 188 23.84 3.79 -10.19
N ASP A 189 23.95 2.68 -10.92
CA ASP A 189 24.50 2.68 -12.27
C ASP A 189 23.54 3.23 -13.34
N GLY A 190 22.32 3.64 -12.92
CA GLY A 190 21.22 4.08 -13.79
C GLY A 190 20.37 2.94 -14.34
N GLY A 191 20.68 1.69 -14.03
CA GLY A 191 19.88 0.53 -14.44
C GLY A 191 18.48 0.56 -13.81
N VAL A 192 17.45 0.38 -14.63
CA VAL A 192 16.05 0.34 -14.20
C VAL A 192 15.65 -1.11 -14.00
N TRP A 193 15.17 -1.43 -12.80
CA TRP A 193 14.73 -2.78 -12.42
C TRP A 193 13.23 -2.75 -12.15
N PHE A 194 12.49 -3.72 -12.70
CA PHE A 194 11.04 -3.75 -12.57
C PHE A 194 10.50 -5.18 -12.57
N SER A 195 9.30 -5.35 -12.05
CA SER A 195 8.53 -6.58 -12.11
C SER A 195 7.50 -6.52 -13.25
N ASP A 196 7.21 -7.68 -13.85
CA ASP A 196 6.26 -7.81 -14.97
C ASP A 196 5.29 -8.99 -14.72
N PRO A 197 4.38 -8.86 -13.73
CA PRO A 197 3.32 -9.83 -13.49
C PRO A 197 2.16 -9.65 -14.47
N GLY A 198 1.08 -10.42 -14.24
CA GLY A 198 -0.12 -10.40 -15.07
C GLY A 198 -1.24 -9.48 -14.63
N TYR A 199 -1.14 -8.72 -13.52
CA TYR A 199 -2.28 -8.05 -12.87
C TYR A 199 -3.07 -7.13 -13.80
N GLY A 200 -2.42 -6.23 -14.52
CA GLY A 200 -3.05 -5.33 -15.48
C GLY A 200 -3.62 -6.03 -16.72
N SER A 201 -3.39 -7.36 -16.86
CA SER A 201 -3.90 -8.18 -17.96
C SER A 201 -4.99 -9.16 -17.54
N MET A 202 -5.27 -9.32 -16.22
CA MET A 202 -6.31 -10.21 -15.72
C MET A 202 -7.72 -9.76 -16.10
N GLY A 203 -7.94 -8.44 -16.16
CA GLY A 203 -9.23 -7.82 -16.42
C GLY A 203 -9.12 -6.45 -17.06
N ASN A 204 -10.26 -5.74 -17.13
CA ASN A 204 -10.34 -4.38 -17.65
C ASN A 204 -10.46 -3.33 -16.52
N TYR A 205 -10.06 -3.71 -15.29
CA TYR A 205 -10.15 -2.81 -14.15
C TYR A 205 -8.84 -2.05 -13.92
N GLU A 206 -7.70 -2.75 -13.98
CA GLU A 206 -6.38 -2.16 -13.78
C GLU A 206 -5.57 -2.03 -15.08
N GLY A 207 -6.17 -2.34 -16.22
CA GLY A 207 -5.53 -2.30 -17.52
C GLY A 207 -6.42 -2.92 -18.59
N ASN A 208 -5.83 -3.64 -19.53
CA ASN A 208 -6.52 -4.26 -20.66
C ASN A 208 -6.42 -5.78 -20.59
N LYS A 209 -7.56 -6.46 -20.44
CA LYS A 209 -7.60 -7.93 -20.42
C LYS A 209 -6.90 -8.53 -21.63
N GLY A 210 -6.03 -9.48 -21.38
CA GLY A 210 -5.33 -10.18 -22.45
C GLY A 210 -4.50 -11.35 -21.94
N GLU A 211 -4.07 -12.20 -22.87
CA GLU A 211 -3.18 -13.31 -22.55
C GLU A 211 -1.76 -12.84 -22.23
N LEU A 212 -1.12 -13.48 -21.25
CA LEU A 212 0.30 -13.31 -21.01
C LEU A 212 1.09 -13.98 -22.15
N LYS A 213 2.00 -13.26 -22.76
CA LYS A 213 2.80 -13.75 -23.89
C LYS A 213 4.19 -14.20 -23.48
N ILE A 214 4.62 -13.82 -22.30
CA ILE A 214 5.91 -14.15 -21.69
C ILE A 214 5.68 -14.62 -20.26
N LYS A 215 6.68 -15.31 -19.71
CA LYS A 215 6.68 -15.71 -18.31
C LYS A 215 6.76 -14.45 -17.43
N GLU A 216 6.03 -14.46 -16.34
CA GLU A 216 6.13 -13.43 -15.30
C GLU A 216 7.53 -13.45 -14.69
N ALA A 217 8.14 -12.29 -14.56
CA ALA A 217 9.53 -12.19 -14.15
C ALA A 217 9.91 -10.78 -13.66
N PHE A 218 11.11 -10.68 -13.11
CA PHE A 218 11.80 -9.42 -12.86
C PHE A 218 12.83 -9.15 -13.97
N TYR A 219 12.91 -7.92 -14.39
CA TYR A 219 13.76 -7.47 -15.48
C TYR A 219 14.65 -6.31 -15.06
N ARG A 220 15.75 -6.13 -15.80
CA ARG A 220 16.65 -4.98 -15.73
C ARG A 220 16.85 -4.39 -17.12
N ILE A 221 16.76 -3.06 -17.23
CA ILE A 221 17.10 -2.30 -18.43
C ILE A 221 18.47 -1.67 -18.22
N ASP A 222 19.41 -1.95 -19.10
CA ASP A 222 20.75 -1.38 -19.03
C ASP A 222 20.73 0.08 -19.51
N PRO A 223 21.23 1.04 -18.70
CA PRO A 223 21.12 2.47 -19.00
C PRO A 223 21.95 2.93 -20.19
N LYS A 224 22.97 2.17 -20.58
CA LYS A 224 23.88 2.53 -21.68
C LYS A 224 23.47 1.92 -23.01
N THR A 225 22.97 0.69 -22.98
CA THR A 225 22.65 -0.07 -24.18
C THR A 225 21.16 -0.13 -24.46
N ALA A 226 20.32 0.29 -23.50
CA ALA A 226 18.87 0.12 -23.49
C ALA A 226 18.42 -1.35 -23.66
N LYS A 227 19.31 -2.31 -23.46
CA LYS A 227 18.97 -3.74 -23.50
C LYS A 227 18.28 -4.13 -22.21
N MET A 228 17.18 -4.86 -22.36
CA MET A 228 16.48 -5.49 -21.25
C MET A 228 17.02 -6.90 -21.04
N GLU A 229 17.19 -7.30 -19.78
CA GLU A 229 17.62 -8.62 -19.34
C GLU A 229 16.64 -9.14 -18.29
N MET A 230 16.26 -10.42 -18.39
CA MET A 230 15.52 -11.10 -17.35
C MET A 230 16.50 -11.44 -16.22
N VAL A 231 16.23 -10.95 -15.01
CA VAL A 231 17.14 -11.13 -13.87
C VAL A 231 16.66 -12.19 -12.89
N ASN A 232 15.34 -12.42 -12.85
CA ASN A 232 14.73 -13.48 -12.05
C ASN A 232 13.37 -13.88 -12.62
N ASP A 233 13.10 -15.18 -12.69
CA ASP A 233 11.83 -15.77 -13.14
C ASP A 233 11.34 -16.89 -12.21
N THR A 234 11.77 -16.88 -10.96
CA THR A 234 11.40 -17.90 -9.98
C THR A 234 10.14 -17.57 -9.19
N ALA A 235 9.75 -16.29 -9.14
CA ALA A 235 8.49 -15.86 -8.53
C ALA A 235 7.31 -16.33 -9.38
N SER A 236 6.21 -16.71 -8.71
CA SER A 236 4.95 -17.07 -9.36
C SER A 236 4.20 -15.84 -9.83
N GLU A 237 4.13 -14.81 -8.98
CA GLU A 237 3.50 -13.52 -9.24
C GLU A 237 4.43 -12.41 -8.72
N PRO A 238 5.44 -12.01 -9.53
CA PRO A 238 6.44 -11.01 -9.10
C PRO A 238 5.79 -9.66 -8.84
N ASN A 239 6.10 -9.03 -7.68
CA ASN A 239 5.50 -7.77 -7.27
C ASN A 239 6.58 -6.76 -6.83
N GLY A 240 6.55 -6.27 -5.61
CA GLY A 240 7.45 -5.26 -5.10
C GLY A 240 8.91 -5.67 -5.10
N LEU A 241 9.80 -4.68 -5.28
CA LEU A 241 11.24 -4.90 -5.21
C LEU A 241 11.96 -3.73 -4.55
N CYS A 242 13.03 -4.01 -3.79
CA CYS A 242 13.92 -2.96 -3.30
C CYS A 242 15.34 -3.47 -3.04
N PHE A 243 16.31 -2.59 -3.21
CA PHE A 243 17.70 -2.89 -2.85
C PHE A 243 17.95 -2.73 -1.35
N SER A 244 18.99 -3.42 -0.84
CA SER A 244 19.60 -3.07 0.45
C SER A 244 20.27 -1.69 0.37
N PRO A 245 20.55 -1.02 1.52
CA PRO A 245 21.16 0.31 1.52
C PRO A 245 22.47 0.44 0.74
N ASP A 246 23.23 -0.65 0.70
CA ASP A 246 24.51 -0.72 -0.02
C ASP A 246 24.41 -1.28 -1.45
N TYR A 247 23.18 -1.53 -1.94
CA TYR A 247 22.87 -2.10 -3.25
C TYR A 247 23.46 -3.49 -3.53
N LYS A 248 23.95 -4.18 -2.51
CA LYS A 248 24.52 -5.53 -2.66
C LYS A 248 23.50 -6.63 -2.59
N LYS A 249 22.28 -6.33 -2.14
CA LYS A 249 21.16 -7.26 -2.12
C LYS A 249 19.95 -6.65 -2.82
N LEU A 250 19.12 -7.52 -3.38
CA LEU A 250 17.80 -7.18 -3.89
C LEU A 250 16.77 -8.06 -3.19
N TYR A 251 15.72 -7.45 -2.67
CA TYR A 251 14.56 -8.12 -2.11
C TYR A 251 13.46 -8.12 -3.15
N LEU A 252 12.80 -9.26 -3.32
CA LEU A 252 11.75 -9.48 -4.33
C LEU A 252 10.53 -10.08 -3.65
N CYS A 253 9.36 -9.47 -3.83
CA CYS A 253 8.08 -10.02 -3.39
C CYS A 253 7.52 -10.99 -4.40
N ASP A 254 6.97 -12.10 -3.90
CA ASP A 254 6.12 -13.03 -4.62
C ASP A 254 4.74 -13.06 -3.95
N THR A 255 3.72 -12.58 -4.62
CA THR A 255 2.33 -12.61 -4.14
C THR A 255 1.61 -13.89 -4.53
N GLY A 256 2.17 -14.67 -5.46
CA GLY A 256 1.79 -16.05 -5.73
C GLY A 256 2.33 -17.02 -4.67
N GLU A 257 2.03 -18.31 -4.84
CA GLU A 257 2.57 -19.31 -3.92
C GLU A 257 4.10 -19.48 -4.10
N PRO A 258 4.90 -19.42 -3.02
CA PRO A 258 4.51 -19.59 -1.60
C PRO A 258 4.21 -18.30 -0.82
N ARG A 259 4.03 -17.14 -1.44
CA ARG A 259 3.78 -15.83 -0.81
C ARG A 259 4.88 -15.46 0.18
N ASN A 260 5.94 -14.92 -0.33
CA ASN A 260 7.11 -14.58 0.46
C ASN A 260 7.85 -13.35 -0.10
N ILE A 261 8.83 -12.92 0.66
CA ILE A 261 9.90 -12.04 0.18
C ILE A 261 11.15 -12.90 0.07
N THR A 262 11.80 -12.89 -1.07
CA THR A 262 13.11 -13.50 -1.29
C THR A 262 14.21 -12.45 -1.27
N VAL A 263 15.43 -12.84 -0.93
CA VAL A 263 16.62 -11.98 -0.98
C VAL A 263 17.70 -12.61 -1.82
N TRP A 264 18.31 -11.79 -2.68
CA TRP A 264 19.32 -12.17 -3.67
C TRP A 264 20.56 -11.29 -3.53
N ASP A 265 21.73 -11.86 -3.77
CA ASP A 265 22.95 -11.08 -3.89
C ASP A 265 23.01 -10.43 -5.29
N VAL A 266 23.32 -9.13 -5.34
CA VAL A 266 23.51 -8.37 -6.58
C VAL A 266 24.95 -8.48 -6.99
N VAL A 267 25.20 -9.09 -8.13
CA VAL A 267 26.54 -9.31 -8.71
C VAL A 267 26.78 -8.30 -9.83
N ASP A 268 27.85 -7.54 -9.73
CA ASP A 268 28.27 -6.53 -10.71
C ASP A 268 27.20 -5.47 -11.02
N GLY A 269 26.24 -5.26 -10.10
CA GLY A 269 25.09 -4.36 -10.29
C GLY A 269 24.10 -4.80 -11.39
N LYS A 270 24.14 -6.06 -11.82
CA LYS A 270 23.41 -6.52 -13.02
C LYS A 270 22.73 -7.87 -12.90
N ARG A 271 23.27 -8.79 -12.13
CA ARG A 271 22.81 -10.17 -12.03
C ARG A 271 22.45 -10.52 -10.60
N LEU A 272 21.60 -11.50 -10.43
CA LEU A 272 21.22 -12.03 -9.13
C LEU A 272 21.85 -13.41 -8.90
N ALA A 273 22.29 -13.67 -7.67
CA ALA A 273 22.85 -14.93 -7.22
C ALA A 273 22.42 -15.24 -5.78
N ASN A 274 22.62 -16.49 -5.34
CA ASN A 274 22.44 -16.94 -3.95
C ASN A 274 21.05 -16.59 -3.38
N GLY A 275 20.00 -16.78 -4.18
CA GLY A 275 18.62 -16.49 -3.77
C GLY A 275 18.17 -17.40 -2.65
N ARG A 276 17.47 -16.83 -1.68
CA ARG A 276 16.84 -17.55 -0.58
C ARG A 276 15.60 -16.82 -0.08
N GLU A 277 14.73 -17.55 0.58
CA GLU A 277 13.64 -16.91 1.32
C GLU A 277 14.21 -15.97 2.39
N PHE A 278 13.65 -14.77 2.44
CA PHE A 278 13.91 -13.80 3.50
C PHE A 278 12.83 -13.93 4.58
N VAL A 279 11.56 -13.94 4.18
CA VAL A 279 10.43 -14.10 5.08
C VAL A 279 9.20 -14.62 4.33
N ALA A 280 8.48 -15.59 4.94
CA ALA A 280 7.13 -15.94 4.52
C ALA A 280 6.15 -14.87 5.01
N THR A 281 5.22 -14.44 4.14
CA THR A 281 4.27 -13.36 4.45
C THR A 281 2.88 -13.90 4.76
N GLN A 282 2.56 -15.10 4.31
CA GLN A 282 1.25 -15.71 4.52
C GLN A 282 1.00 -16.08 5.99
N GLN A 283 -0.27 -15.98 6.38
CA GLN A 283 -0.75 -16.51 7.66
C GLN A 283 -1.95 -17.44 7.44
N LYS A 284 -2.09 -18.41 8.33
CA LYS A 284 -3.22 -19.34 8.30
C LYS A 284 -4.48 -18.65 8.81
N MET A 285 -5.52 -18.68 8.00
CA MET A 285 -6.84 -18.11 8.30
C MET A 285 -7.67 -19.08 9.15
N LYS A 286 -8.78 -18.58 9.71
CA LYS A 286 -9.70 -19.38 10.57
C LYS A 286 -10.34 -20.56 9.83
N ASP A 287 -10.57 -20.41 8.53
CA ASP A 287 -11.13 -21.45 7.66
C ASP A 287 -10.09 -22.49 7.19
N GLY A 288 -8.82 -22.33 7.62
CA GLY A 288 -7.71 -23.19 7.26
C GLY A 288 -6.98 -22.81 5.97
N SER A 289 -7.48 -21.85 5.20
CA SER A 289 -6.78 -21.27 4.05
C SER A 289 -5.56 -20.44 4.49
N PHE A 290 -4.72 -20.06 3.53
CA PHE A 290 -3.63 -19.12 3.76
C PHE A 290 -3.91 -17.81 3.02
N SER A 291 -3.64 -16.69 3.66
CA SER A 291 -3.72 -15.36 3.08
C SER A 291 -2.61 -14.47 3.63
N GLY A 292 -2.44 -13.31 3.02
CA GLY A 292 -1.42 -12.33 3.39
C GLY A 292 -0.26 -12.33 2.40
N VAL A 293 -0.08 -11.18 1.78
CA VAL A 293 0.98 -10.94 0.79
C VAL A 293 1.73 -9.66 1.16
N ALA A 294 3.02 -9.63 0.80
CA ALA A 294 3.77 -8.39 0.69
C ALA A 294 3.63 -7.89 -0.74
N ASP A 295 3.36 -6.60 -0.88
CA ASP A 295 3.20 -5.94 -2.16
C ASP A 295 4.40 -5.02 -2.42
N GLY A 296 4.27 -3.70 -2.41
CA GLY A 296 5.40 -2.79 -2.53
C GLY A 296 6.28 -2.74 -1.27
N ILE A 297 7.60 -2.75 -1.45
CA ILE A 297 8.57 -2.81 -0.34
C ILE A 297 9.65 -1.73 -0.47
N ARG A 298 10.16 -1.23 0.64
CA ARG A 298 11.29 -0.29 0.66
C ARG A 298 12.24 -0.58 1.83
N ALA A 299 13.52 -0.29 1.65
CA ALA A 299 14.53 -0.42 2.70
C ALA A 299 14.75 0.92 3.43
N ASP A 300 15.04 0.87 4.74
CA ASP A 300 15.61 2.00 5.46
C ASP A 300 17.15 1.92 5.53
N LEU A 301 17.78 2.99 6.04
CA LEU A 301 19.25 3.07 6.13
C LEU A 301 19.87 2.01 7.07
N ASP A 302 19.11 1.48 8.01
CA ASP A 302 19.56 0.41 8.92
C ASP A 302 19.39 -0.99 8.29
N GLY A 303 18.86 -1.06 7.05
CA GLY A 303 18.64 -2.30 6.31
C GLY A 303 17.37 -3.04 6.66
N ASN A 304 16.45 -2.44 7.44
CA ASN A 304 15.15 -3.04 7.64
C ASN A 304 14.32 -2.92 6.35
N ILE A 305 13.49 -3.93 6.10
CA ILE A 305 12.55 -3.96 4.98
C ILE A 305 11.17 -3.60 5.52
N TRP A 306 10.64 -2.50 5.01
CA TRP A 306 9.28 -2.05 5.23
C TRP A 306 8.44 -2.55 4.07
N ALA A 307 7.35 -3.27 4.37
CA ALA A 307 6.53 -3.95 3.38
C ALA A 307 5.07 -3.53 3.52
N GLY A 308 4.47 -3.06 2.43
CA GLY A 308 3.03 -2.96 2.29
C GLY A 308 2.42 -4.35 2.34
N MET A 309 1.41 -4.54 3.19
CA MET A 309 0.83 -5.85 3.49
C MET A 309 -0.69 -5.81 3.40
N GLY A 310 -1.28 -6.91 2.96
CA GLY A 310 -2.72 -6.97 2.87
C GLY A 310 -3.33 -8.36 2.73
N TRP A 311 -4.65 -8.35 2.49
CA TRP A 311 -5.50 -9.52 2.22
C TRP A 311 -5.76 -10.45 3.42
N VAL A 312 -5.57 -9.96 4.64
CA VAL A 312 -5.92 -10.67 5.88
C VAL A 312 -6.98 -9.93 6.68
N GLY A 313 -6.91 -8.60 6.69
CA GLY A 313 -7.85 -7.75 7.41
C GLY A 313 -7.28 -7.18 8.71
N GLU A 314 -8.20 -6.87 9.65
CA GLU A 314 -7.89 -6.20 10.91
C GLU A 314 -6.77 -6.90 11.69
N GLY A 315 -5.80 -6.09 12.15
CA GLY A 315 -4.64 -6.57 12.92
C GLY A 315 -3.48 -7.08 12.06
N TYR A 316 -3.65 -7.13 10.74
CA TYR A 316 -2.60 -7.53 9.80
C TYR A 316 -2.32 -6.46 8.74
N ASP A 317 -3.38 -5.96 8.06
CA ASP A 317 -3.23 -5.06 6.92
C ASP A 317 -2.57 -3.73 7.34
N GLY A 318 -1.70 -3.23 6.47
CA GLY A 318 -0.90 -2.03 6.71
C GLY A 318 0.56 -2.21 6.33
N VAL A 319 1.50 -1.92 7.22
CA VAL A 319 2.94 -2.06 6.95
C VAL A 319 3.60 -2.95 7.98
N HIS A 320 4.32 -3.97 7.52
CA HIS A 320 5.19 -4.79 8.38
C HIS A 320 6.64 -4.36 8.21
N VAL A 321 7.40 -4.37 9.31
CA VAL A 321 8.80 -4.01 9.31
C VAL A 321 9.65 -5.20 9.75
N TYR A 322 10.53 -5.63 8.87
CA TYR A 322 11.42 -6.77 9.06
C TYR A 322 12.86 -6.31 9.22
N ALA A 323 13.53 -6.76 10.27
CA ALA A 323 14.96 -6.55 10.44
C ALA A 323 15.77 -7.36 9.41
N PRO A 324 17.06 -7.06 9.19
CA PRO A 324 17.89 -7.78 8.21
C PRO A 324 17.99 -9.30 8.41
N ASP A 325 17.66 -9.79 9.59
CA ASP A 325 17.60 -11.23 9.91
C ASP A 325 16.24 -11.88 9.55
N GLY A 326 15.28 -11.10 8.99
CA GLY A 326 13.94 -11.56 8.63
C GLY A 326 12.92 -11.52 9.78
N GLN A 327 13.34 -11.16 11.01
CA GLN A 327 12.38 -11.03 12.11
C GLN A 327 11.48 -9.81 11.93
N ARG A 328 10.16 -9.98 12.04
CA ARG A 328 9.22 -8.85 12.10
C ARG A 328 9.38 -8.12 13.43
N ILE A 329 9.83 -6.87 13.37
CA ILE A 329 10.15 -6.04 14.54
C ILE A 329 9.11 -4.98 14.84
N GLY A 330 8.33 -4.57 13.84
CA GLY A 330 7.30 -3.54 13.98
C GLY A 330 6.16 -3.73 13.00
N GLN A 331 5.08 -3.01 13.25
CA GLN A 331 3.91 -3.02 12.37
C GLN A 331 3.18 -1.68 12.48
N ILE A 332 2.65 -1.20 11.37
CA ILE A 332 1.73 -0.08 11.27
C ILE A 332 0.41 -0.64 10.80
N LEU A 333 -0.62 -0.53 11.63
CA LEU A 333 -1.95 -0.99 11.27
C LEU A 333 -2.67 0.07 10.45
N LEU A 334 -3.32 -0.35 9.38
CA LEU A 334 -4.22 0.47 8.58
C LEU A 334 -5.59 -0.22 8.47
N PRO A 335 -6.67 0.54 8.26
CA PRO A 335 -8.00 -0.04 8.03
C PRO A 335 -8.18 -0.57 6.61
N GLU A 336 -7.15 -0.49 5.78
CA GLU A 336 -7.14 -0.83 4.36
C GLU A 336 -5.87 -1.62 4.03
N ILE A 337 -5.92 -2.42 2.96
CA ILE A 337 -4.76 -3.08 2.39
C ILE A 337 -3.75 -2.02 1.98
N CYS A 338 -2.51 -2.12 2.43
CA CYS A 338 -1.41 -1.26 1.99
C CYS A 338 -0.72 -1.91 0.80
N ALA A 339 -0.98 -1.38 -0.39
CA ALA A 339 -0.41 -1.92 -1.62
C ALA A 339 1.06 -1.50 -1.78
N ASN A 340 1.42 -0.23 -1.51
CA ASN A 340 2.80 0.20 -1.73
C ASN A 340 3.18 1.36 -0.79
N ILE A 341 4.48 1.56 -0.61
CA ILE A 341 5.03 2.56 0.29
C ILE A 341 6.22 3.29 -0.31
N CYS A 342 6.47 4.51 0.15
CA CYS A 342 7.76 5.16 -0.06
C CYS A 342 8.15 6.06 1.12
N PHE A 343 9.44 6.28 1.29
CA PHE A 343 9.96 7.27 2.22
C PHE A 343 10.14 8.61 1.53
N GLY A 344 9.62 9.67 2.14
CA GLY A 344 9.75 11.02 1.61
C GLY A 344 9.88 12.07 2.71
N GLY A 345 9.61 13.34 2.37
CA GLY A 345 9.84 14.48 3.24
C GLY A 345 11.30 14.95 3.22
N LEU A 346 11.59 16.07 3.84
CA LEU A 346 12.91 16.71 3.83
C LEU A 346 14.04 15.82 4.34
N LYS A 347 13.74 14.97 5.32
CA LYS A 347 14.69 14.04 5.94
C LYS A 347 14.50 12.60 5.46
N ARG A 348 13.61 12.35 4.49
CA ARG A 348 13.20 11.01 4.06
C ARG A 348 12.79 10.09 5.22
N ASN A 349 12.13 10.67 6.22
CA ASN A 349 11.61 9.98 7.40
C ASN A 349 10.09 10.11 7.55
N ARG A 350 9.40 10.53 6.49
CA ARG A 350 7.96 10.44 6.39
C ARG A 350 7.62 9.26 5.50
N LEU A 351 7.03 8.23 6.08
CA LEU A 351 6.55 7.07 5.34
C LEU A 351 5.19 7.42 4.74
N PHE A 352 5.07 7.34 3.43
CA PHE A 352 3.83 7.39 2.68
C PHE A 352 3.36 5.98 2.36
N MET A 353 2.06 5.75 2.48
CA MET A 353 1.43 4.44 2.33
C MET A 353 0.23 4.59 1.40
N ALA A 354 0.35 4.05 0.20
CA ALA A 354 -0.75 3.92 -0.75
C ALA A 354 -1.56 2.69 -0.35
N ALA A 355 -2.81 2.91 0.07
CA ALA A 355 -3.61 1.85 0.65
C ALA A 355 -5.02 1.89 0.05
N SER A 356 -5.34 0.90 -0.76
CA SER A 356 -6.64 0.71 -1.42
C SER A 356 -7.27 2.02 -1.93
N GLN A 357 -8.07 2.69 -1.10
CA GLN A 357 -8.81 3.90 -1.46
C GLN A 357 -8.16 5.19 -0.94
N SER A 358 -7.07 5.10 -0.18
CA SER A 358 -6.52 6.23 0.57
C SER A 358 -5.00 6.33 0.48
N LEU A 359 -4.49 7.55 0.66
CA LEU A 359 -3.08 7.82 0.91
C LEU A 359 -2.89 8.17 2.38
N TYR A 360 -2.07 7.41 3.08
CA TYR A 360 -1.68 7.68 4.46
C TYR A 360 -0.23 8.13 4.55
N ALA A 361 0.11 8.78 5.65
CA ALA A 361 1.49 9.12 5.98
C ALA A 361 1.72 9.13 7.49
N VAL A 362 2.94 8.80 7.90
CA VAL A 362 3.38 8.91 9.29
C VAL A 362 4.85 9.28 9.34
N TYR A 363 5.24 10.10 10.32
CA TYR A 363 6.65 10.35 10.61
C TYR A 363 7.23 9.25 11.48
N VAL A 364 8.42 8.80 11.12
CA VAL A 364 9.20 7.79 11.84
C VAL A 364 10.65 8.27 12.00
N GLU A 365 11.43 7.68 12.89
CA GLU A 365 12.88 7.96 12.99
C GLU A 365 13.73 7.13 12.02
N ALA A 366 13.10 6.23 11.23
CA ALA A 366 13.76 5.57 10.13
C ALA A 366 13.88 6.52 8.93
N HIS A 367 14.98 6.41 8.19
CA HIS A 367 15.20 7.15 6.95
C HIS A 367 15.23 6.19 5.77
N GLY A 368 14.52 6.50 4.71
CA GLY A 368 14.56 5.69 3.47
C GLY A 368 15.98 5.60 2.90
N ALA A 369 16.36 4.39 2.49
CA ALA A 369 17.72 4.12 2.01
C ALA A 369 17.98 4.76 0.62
N HIS A 370 16.96 4.82 -0.22
CA HIS A 370 17.12 5.19 -1.63
C HIS A 370 16.29 6.41 -2.00
N ILE A 371 16.64 7.01 -3.15
CA ILE A 371 15.72 7.89 -3.87
C ILE A 371 14.54 7.04 -4.33
N CYS A 372 13.34 7.57 -4.21
CA CYS A 372 12.13 6.91 -4.71
C CYS A 372 11.50 7.78 -5.74
#